data_2dbef7c84a984d6c6679a11c68b28336
#
_entry.id   2dbef7c84a984d6c6679a11c68b28336
#
_cell.length_a   1.000
_cell.length_b   1.000
_cell.length_c   1.000
_cell.angle_alpha   90.00
_cell.angle_beta   90.00
_cell.angle_gamma   90.00
#
_symmetry.space_group_name_H-M   'P 1'
#
loop_
_entity.id
_entity.type
_entity.pdbx_description
1 polymer ?
#
loop_
_entity_poly.entity_id
_entity_poly.type
_entity_poly.pdbx_seq_one_letter_code
_entity_poly.pdbx_strand_id
1 'polypeptide(L)'
;MLATMLPLMFVACNDNENDEKQPKHQIVGLWELEKAYIEEDDRWWYAKDDISDMYQLEVKSDNSGKFTHYSSFNIIEEPFTWQVVENQFRLVMPDKTYQAYIIEQINDQQLILTKDLVTKYYKRRE
;
A
#
# COMPACT_ATOMS: atom_id res chain seq x y z
N MET A 1 -22.41 -28.87 27.03
CA MET A 1 -22.18 -28.65 26.35
C MET A 1 -21.83 -28.34 25.57
N LEU A 2 -21.58 -28.17 25.84
CA LEU A 2 -21.06 -27.72 25.13
C LEU A 2 -20.73 -27.23 24.35
N ALA A 3 -20.69 -27.03 24.61
CA ALA A 3 -20.28 -26.53 23.82
C ALA A 3 -19.83 -26.08 23.30
N THR A 4 -19.72 -26.04 23.77
CA THR A 4 -19.18 -25.52 23.18
C THR A 4 -18.56 -25.15 22.62
N MET A 5 -18.42 -25.24 23.10
CA MET A 5 -17.79 -24.96 22.58
C MET A 5 -17.53 -24.63 21.85
N LEU A 6 -17.47 -24.49 21.92
CA LEU A 6 -17.07 -24.16 21.14
C LEU A 6 -16.82 -23.49 20.45
N PRO A 7 -17.10 -23.24 20.80
CA PRO A 7 -16.82 -22.53 19.90
C PRO A 7 -15.92 -21.87 19.67
N LEU A 8 -15.54 -21.82 20.42
CA LEU A 8 -14.71 -21.11 20.18
C LEU A 8 -13.82 -21.21 19.38
N MET A 9 -13.75 -21.58 19.20
CA MET A 9 -13.07 -21.60 18.51
C MET A 9 -12.87 -21.20 17.65
N PHE A 10 -12.94 -20.98 17.82
CA PHE A 10 -12.79 -20.58 16.99
C PHE A 10 -12.29 -19.92 16.63
N VAL A 11 -12.13 -20.64 16.68
CA VAL A 11 -11.80 -19.24 16.59
C VAL A 11 -10.32 -18.96 16.44
N ALA A 12 -9.60 -19.44 17.32
CA ALA A 12 -8.17 -19.16 17.31
C ALA A 12 -7.50 -19.60 16.03
N CYS A 13 -7.91 -20.72 15.53
CA CYS A 13 -7.27 -21.27 14.32
C CYS A 13 -7.48 -20.37 13.12
N ASN A 14 -8.65 -19.78 13.05
CA ASN A 14 -8.96 -18.94 11.91
C ASN A 14 -8.22 -17.63 11.92
N ASP A 15 -7.78 -17.25 13.09
CA ASP A 15 -7.12 -15.97 13.23
C ASP A 15 -5.88 -15.85 12.36
N ASN A 16 -5.14 -16.95 12.20
CA ASN A 16 -3.93 -16.90 11.39
C ASN A 16 -4.22 -16.56 9.94
N GLU A 17 -5.24 -17.17 9.39
CA GLU A 17 -5.63 -16.85 8.03
C GLU A 17 -6.13 -15.43 7.92
N ASN A 18 -6.88 -14.99 8.92
CA ASN A 18 -7.40 -13.64 8.90
C ASN A 18 -6.28 -12.63 8.94
N ASP A 19 -5.24 -12.90 9.73
CA ASP A 19 -4.11 -11.99 9.80
C ASP A 19 -3.44 -11.85 8.45
N GLU A 20 -3.30 -12.93 7.72
CA GLU A 20 -2.66 -12.88 6.42
C GLU A 20 -3.46 -12.08 5.42
N LYS A 21 -4.76 -11.98 5.63
CA LYS A 21 -5.63 -11.27 4.71
C LYS A 21 -5.88 -9.83 5.10
N GLN A 22 -5.34 -9.40 6.23
CA GLN A 22 -5.53 -8.02 6.65
C GLN A 22 -4.62 -7.10 5.85
N PRO A 23 -5.08 -5.86 5.61
CA PRO A 23 -4.30 -4.92 4.80
C PRO A 23 -2.88 -4.72 5.26
N LYS A 24 -2.65 -4.72 6.58
CA LYS A 24 -1.30 -4.49 7.07
C LYS A 24 -0.33 -5.60 6.70
N HIS A 25 -0.85 -6.79 6.39
CA HIS A 25 0.02 -7.89 5.96
C HIS A 25 0.12 -7.94 4.45
N GLN A 26 -0.98 -7.64 3.78
CA GLN A 26 -1.00 -7.68 2.33
C GLN A 26 -0.20 -6.55 1.72
N ILE A 27 -0.09 -5.42 2.42
CA ILE A 27 0.58 -4.27 1.84
C ILE A 27 2.09 -4.43 1.80
N VAL A 28 2.64 -5.37 2.58
CA VAL A 28 4.08 -5.61 2.59
C VAL A 28 4.50 -6.16 1.24
N GLY A 29 5.51 -5.54 0.63
CA GLY A 29 6.00 -5.98 -0.67
C GLY A 29 6.52 -4.82 -1.49
N LEU A 30 6.81 -5.11 -2.73
CA LEU A 30 7.30 -4.13 -3.69
C LEU A 30 6.20 -3.89 -4.72
N TRP A 31 5.82 -2.63 -4.84
CA TRP A 31 4.72 -2.23 -5.71
C TRP A 31 5.22 -1.25 -6.75
N GLU A 32 4.70 -1.37 -7.95
CA GLU A 32 5.03 -0.46 -9.04
C GLU A 32 3.79 0.31 -9.44
N LEU A 33 3.91 1.63 -9.55
CA LEU A 33 2.80 2.48 -9.97
C LEU A 33 2.50 2.23 -11.44
N GLU A 34 1.27 1.85 -11.71
CA GLU A 34 0.84 1.50 -13.06
C GLU A 34 0.12 2.64 -13.73
N LYS A 35 -0.72 3.32 -12.98
CA LYS A 35 -1.48 4.45 -13.49
C LYS A 35 -2.00 5.25 -12.31
N ALA A 36 -2.39 6.48 -12.58
CA ALA A 36 -2.97 7.36 -11.57
C ALA A 36 -4.06 8.20 -12.20
N TYR A 37 -5.11 8.43 -11.44
CA TYR A 37 -6.19 9.31 -11.86
C TYR A 37 -6.10 10.60 -11.04
N ILE A 38 -6.01 11.72 -11.72
CA ILE A 38 -5.90 13.03 -11.10
C ILE A 38 -7.27 13.70 -11.26
N GLU A 39 -8.05 13.66 -10.18
CA GLU A 39 -9.44 14.07 -10.23
C GLU A 39 -9.59 15.54 -10.59
N GLU A 40 -8.70 16.39 -10.09
CA GLU A 40 -8.79 17.82 -10.30
C GLU A 40 -8.75 18.16 -11.78
N ASP A 41 -7.93 17.45 -12.55
CA ASP A 41 -7.77 17.68 -13.98
C ASP A 41 -8.59 16.70 -14.82
N ASP A 42 -9.28 15.76 -14.17
CA ASP A 42 -9.99 14.69 -14.86
C ASP A 42 -9.08 14.03 -15.88
N ARG A 43 -7.90 13.64 -15.42
CA ARG A 43 -6.86 13.17 -16.32
C ARG A 43 -6.22 11.92 -15.75
N TRP A 44 -5.89 10.99 -16.64
CA TRP A 44 -5.17 9.78 -16.30
C TRP A 44 -3.71 9.90 -16.69
N TRP A 45 -2.85 9.36 -15.84
CA TRP A 45 -1.44 9.17 -16.13
C TRP A 45 -1.18 7.67 -16.19
N TYR A 46 -0.42 7.24 -17.20
CA TYR A 46 -0.09 5.83 -17.38
C TYR A 46 1.41 5.65 -17.44
N ALA A 47 1.92 4.67 -16.67
CA ALA A 47 3.35 4.39 -16.66
C ALA A 47 3.84 3.94 -18.03
N LYS A 48 3.02 3.19 -18.75
CA LYS A 48 3.42 2.67 -20.05
C LYS A 48 3.67 3.77 -21.08
N ASP A 49 3.10 4.94 -20.85
CA ASP A 49 3.25 6.06 -21.77
C ASP A 49 4.37 7.00 -21.35
N ASP A 50 4.99 6.74 -20.20
CA ASP A 50 6.00 7.64 -19.64
C ASP A 50 7.19 6.78 -19.19
N ILE A 51 7.91 6.25 -20.17
CA ILE A 51 8.95 5.27 -19.89
C ILE A 51 10.18 5.89 -19.24
N SER A 52 10.29 7.20 -19.23
CA SER A 52 11.43 7.87 -18.60
C SER A 52 11.27 7.98 -17.09
N ASP A 53 10.08 7.71 -16.58
CA ASP A 53 9.82 7.81 -15.14
C ASP A 53 9.16 6.54 -14.65
N MET A 54 9.67 6.01 -13.55
CA MET A 54 9.09 4.84 -12.91
C MET A 54 8.97 5.14 -11.43
N TYR A 55 7.83 4.78 -10.85
CA TYR A 55 7.56 5.02 -9.45
C TYR A 55 7.32 3.70 -8.75
N GLN A 56 8.00 3.50 -7.64
CA GLN A 56 7.86 2.28 -6.86
C GLN A 56 7.57 2.62 -5.41
N LEU A 57 6.88 1.70 -4.75
CA LEU A 57 6.57 1.79 -3.33
C LEU A 57 7.03 0.48 -2.70
N GLU A 58 7.98 0.56 -1.77
CA GLU A 58 8.42 -0.61 -1.03
C GLU A 58 7.91 -0.50 0.40
N VAL A 59 7.24 -1.56 0.86
CA VAL A 59 6.69 -1.61 2.21
C VAL A 59 7.27 -2.84 2.87
N LYS A 60 8.01 -2.64 3.96
CA LYS A 60 8.71 -3.72 4.63
C LYS A 60 8.00 -4.10 5.91
N SER A 61 8.16 -5.36 6.29
CA SER A 61 7.46 -5.88 7.46
C SER A 61 7.96 -5.30 8.78
N ASP A 62 9.13 -4.64 8.77
CA ASP A 62 9.66 -4.01 9.96
C ASP A 62 9.14 -2.59 10.18
N ASN A 63 8.06 -2.23 9.49
CA ASN A 63 7.40 -0.93 9.56
C ASN A 63 8.19 0.20 8.91
N SER A 64 9.15 -0.13 8.09
CA SER A 64 9.83 0.86 7.26
C SER A 64 9.41 0.66 5.80
N GLY A 65 9.75 1.66 4.99
CA GLY A 65 9.50 1.57 3.57
C GLY A 65 10.05 2.79 2.88
N LYS A 66 9.80 2.88 1.59
CA LYS A 66 10.24 4.05 0.84
C LYS A 66 9.47 4.14 -0.47
N PHE A 67 9.32 5.37 -0.93
CA PHE A 67 8.93 5.65 -2.31
C PHE A 67 10.21 5.87 -3.10
N THR A 68 10.25 5.38 -4.33
CA THR A 68 11.39 5.59 -5.21
C THR A 68 10.88 6.09 -6.55
N HIS A 69 11.48 7.17 -7.02
CA HIS A 69 11.20 7.72 -8.34
C HIS A 69 12.46 7.59 -9.17
N TYR A 70 12.40 6.75 -10.17
CA TYR A 70 13.49 6.58 -11.14
C TYR A 70 13.21 7.49 -12.32
N SER A 71 14.16 8.36 -12.61
CA SER A 71 14.05 9.21 -13.79
C SER A 71 15.28 9.01 -14.66
N SER A 72 15.27 9.69 -15.81
CA SER A 72 16.40 9.54 -16.74
C SER A 72 17.71 9.99 -16.15
N PHE A 73 17.69 10.87 -15.18
CA PHE A 73 18.89 11.53 -14.69
C PHE A 73 19.24 11.17 -13.26
N ASN A 74 18.29 10.73 -12.45
CA ASN A 74 18.61 10.41 -11.08
C ASN A 74 17.57 9.51 -10.47
N ILE A 75 17.85 9.08 -9.25
CA ILE A 75 16.95 8.25 -8.46
C ILE A 75 16.69 9.03 -7.18
N ILE A 76 15.40 9.24 -6.89
CA ILE A 76 14.98 9.96 -5.69
C ILE A 76 14.28 8.96 -4.78
N GLU A 77 14.77 8.84 -3.55
CA GLU A 77 14.19 7.95 -2.57
C GLU A 77 13.66 8.73 -1.40
N GLU A 78 12.45 8.38 -0.96
CA GLU A 78 11.82 9.02 0.19
C GLU A 78 11.46 7.94 1.20
N PRO A 79 12.31 7.74 2.20
CA PRO A 79 12.01 6.72 3.22
C PRO A 79 10.95 7.19 4.19
N PHE A 80 10.31 6.23 4.85
CA PHE A 80 9.26 6.53 5.83
C PHE A 80 9.12 5.35 6.77
N THR A 81 8.39 5.57 7.86
CA THR A 81 7.85 4.49 8.67
C THR A 81 6.35 4.47 8.45
N TRP A 82 5.73 3.30 8.64
CA TRP A 82 4.34 3.16 8.27
C TRP A 82 3.56 2.35 9.28
N GLN A 83 2.26 2.54 9.23
CA GLN A 83 1.32 1.65 9.90
C GLN A 83 0.01 1.69 9.13
N VAL A 84 -0.78 0.64 9.30
CA VAL A 84 -2.12 0.59 8.72
C VAL A 84 -3.11 0.62 9.87
N VAL A 85 -4.04 1.57 9.82
CA VAL A 85 -5.09 1.71 10.83
C VAL A 85 -6.40 1.70 10.05
N GLU A 86 -7.16 0.62 10.22
CA GLU A 86 -8.39 0.42 9.46
C GLU A 86 -8.07 0.43 7.97
N ASN A 87 -8.62 1.36 7.21
CA ASN A 87 -8.34 1.43 5.78
C ASN A 87 -7.38 2.56 5.44
N GLN A 88 -6.58 3.01 6.41
CA GLN A 88 -5.62 4.07 6.17
C GLN A 88 -4.19 3.55 6.22
N PHE A 89 -3.44 3.89 5.21
CA PHE A 89 -2.00 3.64 5.15
C PHE A 89 -1.33 4.93 5.60
N ARG A 90 -0.78 4.93 6.80
CA ARG A 90 -0.24 6.15 7.43
C ARG A 90 1.27 6.12 7.41
N LEU A 91 1.87 7.22 7.01
CA LEU A 91 3.32 7.36 6.87
C LEU A 91 3.82 8.49 7.74
N VAL A 92 5.02 8.28 8.30
CA VAL A 92 5.77 9.35 8.97
C VAL A 92 7.09 9.46 8.25
N MET A 93 7.36 10.64 7.71
CA MET A 93 8.58 10.90 6.96
C MET A 93 9.70 11.29 7.93
N PRO A 94 10.97 11.27 7.46
CA PRO A 94 12.09 11.59 8.36
C PRO A 94 12.01 12.98 8.98
N ASP A 95 11.41 13.94 8.29
CA ASP A 95 11.25 15.29 8.81
C ASP A 95 10.04 15.43 9.72
N LYS A 96 9.43 14.29 10.09
CA LYS A 96 8.29 14.23 10.99
C LYS A 96 6.98 14.66 10.36
N THR A 97 6.94 14.93 9.06
CA THR A 97 5.66 15.15 8.39
C THR A 97 4.88 13.87 8.33
N TYR A 98 3.57 14.01 8.31
CA TYR A 98 2.63 12.91 8.40
C TYR A 98 1.78 12.87 7.14
N GLN A 99 1.62 11.69 6.58
CA GLN A 99 0.77 11.51 5.41
C GLN A 99 -0.13 10.32 5.63
N ALA A 100 -1.33 10.39 5.08
CA ALA A 100 -2.29 9.30 5.19
C ALA A 100 -2.94 9.07 3.83
N TYR A 101 -2.95 7.82 3.42
CA TYR A 101 -3.62 7.40 2.19
C TYR A 101 -4.80 6.53 2.56
N ILE A 102 -5.87 6.61 1.78
CA ILE A 102 -6.99 5.69 1.92
C ILE A 102 -6.70 4.46 1.06
N ILE A 103 -6.81 3.29 1.65
CA ILE A 103 -6.67 2.04 0.91
C ILE A 103 -8.03 1.73 0.30
N GLU A 104 -8.15 1.99 -1.00
CA GLU A 104 -9.41 1.72 -1.69
C GLU A 104 -9.58 0.25 -2.01
N GLN A 105 -8.47 -0.42 -2.28
CA GLN A 105 -8.48 -1.82 -2.59
C GLN A 105 -7.09 -2.39 -2.38
N ILE A 106 -7.03 -3.63 -1.89
CA ILE A 106 -5.76 -4.33 -1.77
C ILE A 106 -6.04 -5.82 -1.93
N ASN A 107 -5.19 -6.48 -2.73
CA ASN A 107 -5.19 -7.93 -2.84
C ASN A 107 -3.78 -8.35 -3.22
N ASP A 108 -3.61 -9.61 -3.61
CA ASP A 108 -2.26 -10.13 -3.88
C ASP A 108 -1.58 -9.44 -5.05
N GLN A 109 -2.35 -8.86 -5.96
CA GLN A 109 -1.81 -8.32 -7.19
C GLN A 109 -1.88 -6.81 -7.27
N GLN A 110 -2.79 -6.18 -6.55
CA GLN A 110 -3.11 -4.79 -6.77
C GLN A 110 -3.31 -4.04 -5.47
N LEU A 111 -2.86 -2.79 -5.46
CA LEU A 111 -3.05 -1.86 -4.36
C LEU A 111 -3.51 -0.54 -4.94
N ILE A 112 -4.63 -0.02 -4.44
CA ILE A 112 -5.16 1.27 -4.88
C ILE A 112 -5.21 2.20 -3.69
N LEU A 113 -4.50 3.32 -3.80
CA LEU A 113 -4.39 4.32 -2.74
C LEU A 113 -4.90 5.65 -3.24
N THR A 114 -5.63 6.36 -2.37
CA THR A 114 -6.16 7.68 -2.68
C THR A 114 -5.68 8.69 -1.65
N LYS A 115 -5.24 9.85 -2.12
CA LYS A 115 -4.88 10.97 -1.27
C LYS A 115 -4.99 12.26 -2.07
N ASP A 116 -5.71 13.24 -1.53
CA ASP A 116 -5.76 14.59 -2.10
C ASP A 116 -6.17 14.60 -3.57
N LEU A 117 -7.27 13.91 -3.87
CA LEU A 117 -7.84 13.91 -5.22
C LEU A 117 -6.98 13.18 -6.25
N VAL A 118 -6.05 12.36 -5.79
CA VAL A 118 -5.24 11.53 -6.69
C VAL A 118 -5.41 10.09 -6.25
N THR A 119 -5.78 9.24 -7.19
CA THR A 119 -5.92 7.81 -6.95
C THR A 119 -4.81 7.08 -7.70
N LYS A 120 -4.01 6.34 -6.96
CA LYS A 120 -2.85 5.66 -7.52
C LYS A 120 -3.08 4.17 -7.56
N TYR A 121 -2.82 3.57 -8.70
CA TYR A 121 -3.00 2.15 -8.94
C TYR A 121 -1.65 1.49 -9.05
N TYR A 122 -1.34 0.65 -8.06
CA TYR A 122 -0.07 -0.09 -8.02
C TYR A 122 -0.31 -1.54 -8.33
N LYS A 123 0.67 -2.17 -8.97
CA LYS A 123 0.68 -3.61 -9.12
C LYS A 123 1.88 -4.18 -8.38
N ARG A 124 1.73 -5.41 -7.92
CA ARG A 124 2.80 -6.05 -7.16
C ARG A 124 3.90 -6.50 -8.10
N ARG A 125 5.12 -6.12 -7.74
CA ARG A 125 6.29 -6.54 -8.49
C ARG A 125 6.81 -7.87 -7.99
N GLU A 126 6.50 -8.18 -6.76
CA GLU A 126 7.17 -9.34 -6.25
C GLU A 126 6.36 -10.01 -5.18
#